data_01033860bcd96b9ecec0946759b97cef
#
_entry.id   01033860bcd96b9ecec0946759b97cef
#
_cell.length_a   1.000
_cell.length_b   1.000
_cell.length_c   1.000
_cell.angle_alpha   90.00
_cell.angle_beta   90.00
_cell.angle_gamma   90.00
#
_symmetry.space_group_name_H-M   'P 1'
#
loop_
_entity.id
_entity.type
_entity.pdbx_description
1 polymer ?
#
loop_
_entity_poly.entity_id
_entity_poly.type
_entity_poly.pdbx_seq_one_letter_code
_entity_poly.pdbx_strand_id
1 'polypeptide(L)'
;MYSARDRVDNEEWLAELQTAADRLDLDADARSYAVDLFLSSVPESERSKKPAMAASLYAGALIASDGRSQTEVADAAGVSRLSIQQRWKDVLESAGLEPPSW
;
A
#
# COMPACT_ATOMS: atom_id res chain seq x y z
N MET A 1 3.68 -11.48 -10.88
CA MET A 1 2.50 -12.17 -10.31
C MET A 1 2.90 -13.03 -9.12
N TYR A 2 2.11 -13.07 -8.11
CA TYR A 2 2.35 -13.79 -6.87
C TYR A 2 1.36 -14.94 -6.71
N SER A 3 1.72 -15.92 -5.90
CA SER A 3 0.95 -17.14 -5.71
C SER A 3 -0.13 -16.97 -4.64
N ALA A 4 -1.05 -17.93 -4.58
CA ALA A 4 -2.04 -17.99 -3.50
C ALA A 4 -1.38 -18.13 -2.14
N ARG A 5 -0.20 -18.76 -2.09
CA ARG A 5 0.57 -18.88 -0.85
C ARG A 5 1.01 -17.53 -0.32
N ASP A 6 1.42 -16.61 -1.21
CA ASP A 6 1.82 -15.26 -0.80
C ASP A 6 0.66 -14.53 -0.14
N ARG A 7 -0.56 -14.71 -0.64
CA ARG A 7 -1.74 -14.13 -0.01
C ARG A 7 -2.00 -14.72 1.37
N VAL A 8 -1.90 -16.03 1.50
CA VAL A 8 -2.13 -16.69 2.80
C VAL A 8 -1.10 -16.25 3.83
N ASP A 9 0.18 -16.18 3.43
CA ASP A 9 1.27 -15.77 4.32
C ASP A 9 1.12 -14.32 4.81
N ASN A 10 0.38 -13.49 4.06
CA ASN A 10 0.23 -12.07 4.37
C ASN A 10 -1.22 -11.69 4.69
N GLU A 11 -2.07 -12.67 5.00
CA GLU A 11 -3.50 -12.46 5.24
C GLU A 11 -3.78 -11.40 6.31
N GLU A 12 -3.01 -11.42 7.38
CA GLU A 12 -3.12 -10.45 8.47
C GLU A 12 -2.90 -9.02 7.97
N TRP A 13 -1.86 -8.81 7.15
CA TRP A 13 -1.55 -7.50 6.61
C TRP A 13 -2.55 -7.06 5.55
N LEU A 14 -3.08 -8.00 4.78
CA LEU A 14 -4.14 -7.69 3.82
C LEU A 14 -5.42 -7.26 4.53
N ALA A 15 -5.73 -7.86 5.69
CA ALA A 15 -6.87 -7.44 6.50
C ALA A 15 -6.66 -6.03 7.04
N GLU A 16 -5.45 -5.71 7.51
CA GLU A 16 -5.10 -4.36 7.98
C GLU A 16 -5.19 -3.34 6.86
N LEU A 17 -4.76 -3.71 5.66
CA LEU A 17 -4.87 -2.87 4.48
C LEU A 17 -6.33 -2.52 4.19
N GLN A 18 -7.23 -3.51 4.24
CA GLN A 18 -8.65 -3.29 4.01
C GLN A 18 -9.26 -2.40 5.08
N THR A 19 -8.86 -2.58 6.34
CA THR A 19 -9.33 -1.73 7.43
C THR A 19 -8.94 -0.26 7.20
N ALA A 20 -7.70 -0.02 6.82
CA ALA A 20 -7.22 1.34 6.53
C ALA A 20 -7.95 1.91 5.29
N ALA A 21 -8.17 1.08 4.27
CA ALA A 21 -8.91 1.49 3.08
C ALA A 21 -10.36 1.88 3.42
N ASP A 22 -10.98 1.17 4.37
CA ASP A 22 -12.33 1.52 4.86
C ASP A 22 -12.33 2.89 5.53
N ARG A 23 -11.31 3.18 6.34
CA ARG A 23 -11.19 4.49 7.01
C ARG A 23 -11.02 5.61 5.99
N LEU A 24 -10.39 5.32 4.86
CA LEU A 24 -10.14 6.29 3.79
C LEU A 24 -11.29 6.33 2.78
N ASP A 25 -12.24 5.43 2.90
CA ASP A 25 -13.36 5.29 1.96
C ASP A 25 -12.89 5.14 0.50
N LEU A 26 -11.88 4.31 0.30
CA LEU A 26 -11.33 4.05 -1.02
C LEU A 26 -12.25 3.15 -1.84
N ASP A 27 -12.28 3.37 -3.16
CA ASP A 27 -13.07 2.52 -4.05
C ASP A 27 -12.40 1.15 -4.27
N ALA A 28 -13.09 0.27 -4.99
CA ALA A 28 -12.62 -1.09 -5.22
C ALA A 28 -11.32 -1.14 -6.03
N ASP A 29 -11.17 -0.24 -7.01
CA ASP A 29 -9.98 -0.20 -7.85
C ASP A 29 -8.75 0.20 -7.02
N ALA A 30 -8.88 1.22 -6.17
CA ALA A 30 -7.79 1.65 -5.30
C ALA A 30 -7.34 0.52 -4.37
N ARG A 31 -8.28 -0.21 -3.80
CA ARG A 31 -7.99 -1.34 -2.91
C ARG A 31 -7.29 -2.47 -3.65
N SER A 32 -7.77 -2.77 -4.86
CA SER A 32 -7.17 -3.82 -5.69
C SER A 32 -5.73 -3.50 -6.05
N TYR A 33 -5.46 -2.28 -6.49
CA TYR A 33 -4.09 -1.86 -6.77
C TYR A 33 -3.21 -1.89 -5.52
N ALA A 34 -3.75 -1.46 -4.38
CA ALA A 34 -2.98 -1.48 -3.13
C ALA A 34 -2.58 -2.90 -2.74
N VAL A 35 -3.49 -3.86 -2.87
CA VAL A 35 -3.20 -5.28 -2.59
C VAL A 35 -2.11 -5.79 -3.52
N ASP A 36 -2.23 -5.50 -4.82
CA ASP A 36 -1.24 -5.95 -5.81
C ASP A 36 0.14 -5.36 -5.52
N LEU A 37 0.18 -4.07 -5.22
CA LEU A 37 1.44 -3.39 -4.90
C LEU A 37 2.08 -3.97 -3.64
N PHE A 38 1.29 -4.18 -2.59
CA PHE A 38 1.81 -4.75 -1.35
C PHE A 38 2.38 -6.15 -1.58
N LEU A 39 1.64 -7.02 -2.25
CA LEU A 39 2.10 -8.39 -2.49
C LEU A 39 3.32 -8.46 -3.40
N SER A 40 3.49 -7.48 -4.29
CA SER A 40 4.66 -7.40 -5.17
C SER A 40 5.92 -6.91 -4.44
N SER A 41 5.77 -6.31 -3.28
CA SER A 41 6.88 -5.64 -2.59
C SER A 41 6.96 -5.96 -1.09
N VAL A 42 6.43 -7.11 -0.67
CA VAL A 42 6.41 -7.48 0.76
C VAL A 42 7.83 -7.52 1.32
N PRO A 43 8.14 -6.71 2.35
CA PRO A 43 9.45 -6.74 2.97
C PRO A 43 9.65 -8.03 3.77
N GLU A 44 10.90 -8.45 3.92
CA GLU A 44 11.23 -9.60 4.76
C GLU A 44 11.12 -9.27 6.25
N SER A 45 11.46 -8.04 6.62
CA SER A 45 11.40 -7.60 8.00
C SER A 45 9.97 -7.33 8.43
N GLU A 46 9.55 -7.93 9.54
CA GLU A 46 8.19 -7.78 10.06
C GLU A 46 7.87 -6.31 10.36
N ARG A 47 8.83 -5.57 10.91
CA ARG A 47 8.64 -4.16 11.27
C ARG A 47 8.44 -3.26 10.05
N SER A 48 8.88 -3.69 8.87
CA SER A 48 8.74 -2.92 7.63
C SER A 48 7.42 -3.18 6.91
N LYS A 49 6.68 -4.20 7.30
CA LYS A 49 5.45 -4.58 6.61
C LYS A 49 4.34 -3.55 6.75
N LYS A 50 4.17 -2.96 7.93
CA LYS A 50 3.14 -1.94 8.16
C LYS A 50 3.42 -0.68 7.34
N PRO A 51 4.63 -0.11 7.36
CA PRO A 51 4.94 1.01 6.48
C PRO A 51 4.79 0.68 4.98
N ALA A 52 5.16 -0.54 4.57
CA ALA A 52 5.01 -0.96 3.18
C ALA A 52 3.53 -1.05 2.78
N MET A 53 2.69 -1.57 3.67
CA MET A 53 1.24 -1.63 3.46
C MET A 53 0.66 -0.22 3.28
N ALA A 54 1.04 0.71 4.14
CA ALA A 54 0.57 2.09 4.07
C ALA A 54 1.04 2.77 2.77
N ALA A 55 2.28 2.56 2.37
CA ALA A 55 2.81 3.10 1.12
C ALA A 55 2.07 2.51 -0.09
N SER A 56 1.72 1.23 -0.02
CA SER A 56 0.94 0.56 -1.08
C SER A 56 -0.47 1.14 -1.19
N LEU A 57 -1.10 1.47 -0.06
CA LEU A 57 -2.40 2.14 -0.06
C LEU A 57 -2.31 3.51 -0.74
N TYR A 58 -1.30 4.29 -0.38
CA TYR A 58 -1.10 5.62 -0.94
C TYR A 58 -0.90 5.53 -2.46
N ALA A 59 0.02 4.68 -2.89
CA ALA A 59 0.35 4.51 -4.31
C ALA A 59 -0.83 3.94 -5.10
N GLY A 60 -1.52 2.95 -4.54
CA GLY A 60 -2.69 2.34 -5.19
C GLY A 60 -3.81 3.34 -5.41
N ALA A 61 -4.06 4.20 -4.42
CA ALA A 61 -5.07 5.25 -4.54
C ALA A 61 -4.69 6.26 -5.64
N LEU A 62 -3.41 6.61 -5.74
CA LEU A 62 -2.94 7.50 -6.80
C LEU A 62 -3.17 6.91 -8.19
N ILE A 63 -2.82 5.64 -8.38
CA ILE A 63 -3.00 4.94 -9.66
C ILE A 63 -4.48 4.90 -10.05
N ALA A 64 -5.35 4.68 -9.09
CA ALA A 64 -6.79 4.56 -9.33
C ALA A 64 -7.49 5.91 -9.48
N SER A 65 -6.75 7.01 -9.43
CA SER A 65 -7.30 8.37 -9.46
C SER A 65 -8.27 8.64 -8.30
N ASP A 66 -8.02 7.99 -7.17
CA ASP A 66 -8.79 8.14 -5.93
C ASP A 66 -7.83 8.54 -4.80
N GLY A 67 -6.89 9.43 -5.13
CA GLY A 67 -5.79 9.78 -4.24
C GLY A 67 -6.22 10.43 -2.93
N ARG A 68 -5.47 10.10 -1.90
CA ARG A 68 -5.57 10.72 -0.57
C ARG A 68 -4.19 11.29 -0.23
N SER A 69 -4.14 12.27 0.67
CA SER A 69 -2.86 12.82 1.08
C SER A 69 -2.05 11.79 1.87
N GLN A 70 -0.74 11.98 1.91
CA GLN A 70 0.13 11.13 2.72
C GLN A 70 -0.27 11.18 4.20
N THR A 71 -0.67 12.34 4.69
CA THR A 71 -1.11 12.50 6.08
C THR A 71 -2.38 11.69 6.36
N GLU A 72 -3.36 11.76 5.46
CA GLU A 72 -4.60 10.99 5.61
C GLU A 72 -4.32 9.49 5.66
N VAL A 73 -3.48 9.00 4.74
CA VAL A 73 -3.13 7.57 4.68
C VAL A 73 -2.34 7.17 5.93
N ALA A 74 -1.41 8.00 6.36
CA ALA A 74 -0.61 7.74 7.56
C ALA A 74 -1.52 7.59 8.79
N ASP A 75 -2.48 8.48 8.95
CA ASP A 75 -3.42 8.43 10.07
C ASP A 75 -4.28 7.16 10.02
N ALA A 76 -4.78 6.81 8.84
CA ALA A 76 -5.64 5.64 8.68
C ALA A 76 -4.88 4.33 8.93
N ALA A 77 -3.62 4.27 8.54
CA ALA A 77 -2.80 3.07 8.66
C ALA A 77 -2.01 3.00 9.97
N GLY A 78 -1.95 4.09 10.72
CA GLY A 78 -1.22 4.12 11.99
C GLY A 78 0.30 4.16 11.82
N VAL A 79 0.78 4.86 10.81
CA VAL A 79 2.23 5.05 10.57
C VAL A 79 2.55 6.54 10.44
N SER A 80 3.83 6.88 10.38
CA SER A 80 4.23 8.26 10.15
C SER A 80 4.11 8.60 8.66
N ARG A 81 3.84 9.88 8.36
CA ARG A 81 3.82 10.36 6.98
C ARG A 81 5.17 10.12 6.28
N LEU A 82 6.25 10.27 7.02
CA LEU A 82 7.60 10.07 6.49
C LEU A 82 7.82 8.65 6.00
N SER A 83 7.25 7.65 6.69
CA SER A 83 7.34 6.25 6.26
C SER A 83 6.74 6.05 4.88
N ILE A 84 5.62 6.72 4.60
CA ILE A 84 4.98 6.65 3.29
C ILE A 84 5.85 7.39 2.26
N GLN A 85 6.31 8.59 2.60
CA GLN A 85 7.13 9.41 1.71
C GLN A 85 8.40 8.67 1.26
N GLN A 86 9.00 7.91 2.16
CA GLN A 86 10.23 7.18 1.87
C GLN A 86 10.03 5.92 1.02
N ARG A 87 8.82 5.39 0.95
CA ARG A 87 8.58 4.06 0.39
C ARG A 87 7.68 3.99 -0.84
N TRP A 88 6.78 4.95 -1.02
CA TRP A 88 5.73 4.79 -2.03
C TRP A 88 6.25 4.68 -3.47
N LYS A 89 7.33 5.39 -3.81
CA LYS A 89 7.93 5.31 -5.13
C LYS A 89 8.60 3.96 -5.37
N ASP A 90 9.30 3.46 -4.35
CA ASP A 90 9.93 2.15 -4.43
C ASP A 90 8.90 1.04 -4.59
N VAL A 91 7.75 1.18 -3.93
CA VAL A 91 6.64 0.22 -4.06
C VAL A 91 6.17 0.17 -5.51
N LEU A 92 5.98 1.33 -6.15
CA LEU A 92 5.59 1.38 -7.56
C LEU A 92 6.65 0.76 -8.47
N GLU A 93 7.92 1.08 -8.25
CA GLU A 93 9.02 0.53 -9.04
C GLU A 93 9.11 -0.99 -8.91
N SER A 94 8.90 -1.53 -7.71
CA SER A 94 8.89 -2.98 -7.48
C SER A 94 7.80 -3.69 -8.26
N ALA A 95 6.71 -3.00 -8.56
CA ALA A 95 5.61 -3.54 -9.37
C ALA A 95 5.79 -3.26 -10.86
N GLY A 96 6.92 -2.66 -11.26
CA GLY A 96 7.20 -2.34 -12.66
C GLY A 96 6.49 -1.10 -13.16
N LEU A 97 6.04 -0.24 -12.27
CA LEU A 97 5.34 1.00 -12.62
C LEU A 97 6.26 2.20 -12.43
N GLU A 98 6.04 3.24 -13.25
CA GLU A 98 6.78 4.49 -13.11
C GLU A 98 6.05 5.43 -12.15
N PRO A 99 6.74 5.92 -11.09
CA PRO A 99 6.14 6.94 -10.24
C PRO A 99 5.94 8.24 -11.00
N PRO A 100 4.90 9.01 -10.67
CA PRO A 100 4.72 10.34 -11.26
C PRO A 100 5.90 11.25 -10.92
N SER A 101 6.25 12.16 -11.83
CA SER A 101 7.33 13.12 -11.57
C SER A 101 6.75 14.42 -11.01
N TRP A 102 6.67 14.49 -9.72
CA TRP A 102 6.26 15.70 -9.02
C TRP A 102 7.35 16.21 -8.13
#